data_dba13bb3b10dd5e40032626b05378158
#
_entry.id   dba13bb3b10dd5e40032626b05378158
#
_cell.length_a   1.000
_cell.length_b   1.000
_cell.length_c   1.000
_cell.angle_alpha   90.00
_cell.angle_beta   90.00
_cell.angle_gamma   90.00
#
_symmetry.space_group_name_H-M   'P 1'
#
loop_
_entity.id
_entity.type
_entity.pdbx_description
1 polymer ?
#
loop_
_entity_poly.entity_id
_entity_poly.type
_entity_poly.pdbx_seq_one_letter_code
_entity_poly.pdbx_strand_id
1 'polypeptide(L)'
;HGDPVEAQRKMEKAKRTGIRVENPYGYDRAFSYSLSSTEQEWLDYECKRSGINTPAKCLDPTAGGGSIPFEALRLGLHALGNDINPVASLVEKLTAEIPFLYPDNVHAEYVRISRKFRVALENKLSFLFPQEKAPDALDTTYLFARTIRCPYCGGLIPLSPNWRLSPDGT
;
A
#
# COMPACT_ATOMS: atom_id res chain seq x y z
N HIS A 1 17.02 14.50 -8.33
CA HIS A 1 15.67 14.44 -7.76
C HIS A 1 14.77 15.34 -8.61
N GLY A 2 13.61 14.82 -9.04
CA GLY A 2 12.69 15.56 -9.89
C GLY A 2 12.03 16.74 -9.16
N ASP A 3 11.69 17.78 -9.90
CA ASP A 3 10.94 18.92 -9.36
C ASP A 3 9.50 18.50 -9.05
N PRO A 4 9.03 18.57 -7.79
CA PRO A 4 7.67 18.20 -7.42
C PRO A 4 6.59 19.04 -8.12
N VAL A 5 6.87 20.29 -8.45
CA VAL A 5 5.94 21.17 -9.18
C VAL A 5 5.78 20.70 -10.63
N GLU A 6 6.88 20.30 -11.27
CA GLU A 6 6.83 19.73 -12.62
C GLU A 6 6.11 18.38 -12.63
N ALA A 7 6.36 17.53 -11.63
CA ALA A 7 5.67 16.26 -11.46
C ALA A 7 4.15 16.45 -11.32
N GLN A 8 3.73 17.42 -10.51
CA GLN A 8 2.31 17.75 -10.35
C GLN A 8 1.69 18.23 -11.67
N ARG A 9 2.37 19.09 -12.41
CA ARG A 9 1.91 19.55 -13.74
C ARG A 9 1.76 18.39 -14.73
N LYS A 10 2.73 17.46 -14.73
CA LYS A 10 2.65 16.23 -15.56
C LYS A 10 1.44 15.38 -15.19
N MET A 11 1.16 15.20 -13.89
CA MET A 11 -0.01 14.44 -13.43
C MET A 11 -1.34 15.13 -13.78
N GLU A 12 -1.43 16.46 -13.65
CA GLU A 12 -2.63 17.22 -14.04
C GLU A 12 -2.88 17.13 -15.54
N LYS A 13 -1.82 17.26 -16.34
CA LYS A 13 -1.91 17.08 -17.79
C LYS A 13 -2.37 15.66 -18.15
N ALA A 14 -1.81 14.65 -17.52
CA ALA A 14 -2.19 13.26 -17.69
C ALA A 14 -3.67 13.01 -17.38
N LYS A 15 -4.18 13.55 -16.27
CA LYS A 15 -5.61 13.49 -15.92
C LYS A 15 -6.51 14.11 -16.98
N ARG A 16 -6.08 15.23 -17.59
CA ARG A 16 -6.86 15.90 -18.65
C ARG A 16 -6.83 15.15 -19.98
N THR A 17 -5.71 14.51 -20.30
CA THR A 17 -5.50 13.83 -21.59
C THR A 17 -5.81 12.33 -21.54
N GLY A 18 -6.06 11.75 -20.37
CA GLY A 18 -6.24 10.32 -20.18
C GLY A 18 -4.98 9.47 -20.37
N ILE A 19 -3.82 10.11 -20.56
CA ILE A 19 -2.53 9.43 -20.75
C ILE A 19 -1.92 9.10 -19.39
N ARG A 20 -1.60 7.83 -19.15
CA ARG A 20 -0.91 7.40 -17.92
C ARG A 20 0.55 7.88 -17.95
N VAL A 21 0.97 8.55 -16.90
CA VAL A 21 2.38 8.92 -16.67
C VAL A 21 2.98 7.95 -15.67
N GLU A 22 4.03 7.24 -16.08
CA GLU A 22 4.83 6.43 -15.18
C GLU A 22 5.82 7.34 -14.45
N ASN A 23 5.94 7.12 -13.13
CA ASN A 23 6.87 7.81 -12.24
C ASN A 23 7.13 9.29 -12.56
N PRO A 24 6.14 10.19 -12.40
CA PRO A 24 6.29 11.60 -12.78
C PRO A 24 7.35 12.33 -11.95
N TYR A 25 7.76 11.78 -10.82
CA TYR A 25 8.73 12.39 -9.91
C TYR A 25 10.18 12.13 -10.28
N GLY A 26 10.48 11.17 -11.15
CA GLY A 26 11.84 10.87 -11.60
C GLY A 26 12.74 10.20 -10.54
N TYR A 27 12.15 9.71 -9.44
CA TYR A 27 12.84 8.91 -8.41
C TYR A 27 12.01 7.67 -8.05
N ASP A 28 12.64 6.68 -7.47
CA ASP A 28 11.97 5.44 -7.07
C ASP A 28 10.93 5.70 -5.98
N ARG A 29 9.89 4.87 -6.00
CA ARG A 29 8.86 4.94 -4.95
C ARG A 29 9.44 4.53 -3.61
N ALA A 30 8.85 5.03 -2.53
CA ALA A 30 9.07 4.51 -1.20
C ALA A 30 9.03 2.97 -1.19
N PHE A 31 9.85 2.35 -0.38
CA PHE A 31 10.09 0.90 -0.23
C PHE A 31 10.88 0.22 -1.37
N SER A 32 11.13 0.88 -2.49
CA SER A 32 11.93 0.32 -3.59
C SER A 32 13.36 0.87 -3.64
N TYR A 33 13.60 2.03 -3.03
CA TYR A 33 14.92 2.66 -2.98
C TYR A 33 15.76 2.11 -1.82
N SER A 34 17.02 1.81 -2.09
CA SER A 34 18.00 1.45 -1.07
C SER A 34 19.19 2.41 -1.15
N LEU A 35 19.66 2.92 -0.01
CA LEU A 35 20.83 3.77 0.03
C LEU A 35 22.08 2.97 -0.36
N SER A 36 22.93 3.58 -1.18
CA SER A 36 24.30 3.15 -1.36
C SER A 36 25.14 3.51 -0.14
N SER A 37 26.30 2.85 0.02
CA SER A 37 27.24 3.19 1.11
C SER A 37 27.64 4.67 1.12
N THR A 38 27.86 5.25 -0.05
CA THR A 38 28.22 6.68 -0.21
C THR A 38 27.10 7.61 0.24
N GLU A 39 25.85 7.26 -0.06
CA GLU A 39 24.70 8.06 0.39
C GLU A 39 24.48 7.93 1.90
N GLN A 40 24.75 6.75 2.48
CA GLN A 40 24.71 6.56 3.93
C GLN A 40 25.79 7.39 4.63
N GLU A 41 27.02 7.39 4.12
CA GLU A 41 28.11 8.21 4.65
C GLU A 41 27.78 9.71 4.55
N TRP A 42 27.18 10.13 3.44
CA TRP A 42 26.74 11.51 3.26
C TRP A 42 25.62 11.88 4.25
N LEU A 43 24.65 11.01 4.48
CA LEU A 43 23.59 11.22 5.46
C LEU A 43 24.17 11.39 6.88
N ASP A 44 25.10 10.52 7.26
CA ASP A 44 25.77 10.59 8.55
C ASP A 44 26.59 11.87 8.71
N TYR A 45 27.27 12.30 7.63
CA TYR A 45 28.02 13.56 7.62
C TYR A 45 27.08 14.78 7.80
N GLU A 46 25.98 14.83 7.09
CA GLU A 46 25.01 15.94 7.19
C GLU A 46 24.32 15.96 8.58
N CYS A 47 24.00 14.82 9.14
CA CYS A 47 23.49 14.73 10.52
C CYS A 47 24.48 15.31 11.50
N LYS A 48 25.75 14.90 11.45
CA LYS A 48 26.81 15.41 12.32
C LYS A 48 27.02 16.92 12.14
N ARG A 49 27.05 17.40 10.90
CA ARG A 49 27.20 18.83 10.58
C ARG A 49 26.04 19.66 11.14
N SER A 50 24.85 19.09 11.19
CA SER A 50 23.65 19.73 11.75
C SER A 50 23.51 19.56 13.27
N GLY A 51 24.48 18.97 13.95
CA GLY A 51 24.43 18.71 15.38
C GLY A 51 23.47 17.59 15.79
N ILE A 52 23.06 16.74 14.84
CA ILE A 52 22.19 15.61 15.08
C ILE A 52 23.05 14.40 15.44
N ASN A 53 22.74 13.76 16.57
CA ASN A 53 23.40 12.52 16.96
C ASN A 53 23.07 11.39 15.97
N THR A 54 24.04 10.58 15.63
CA THR A 54 23.86 9.39 14.79
C THR A 54 23.84 8.12 15.63
N PRO A 55 22.93 7.17 15.40
CA PRO A 55 21.82 7.26 14.41
C PRO A 55 20.78 8.32 14.80
N ALA A 56 20.34 9.08 13.82
CA ALA A 56 19.35 10.13 14.03
C ALA A 56 18.01 9.54 14.48
N LYS A 57 17.22 10.33 15.22
CA LYS A 57 15.87 9.96 15.64
C LYS A 57 14.84 10.59 14.71
N CYS A 58 13.93 9.78 14.18
CA CYS A 58 12.80 10.20 13.37
C CYS A 58 11.52 9.98 14.18
N LEU A 59 10.71 11.03 14.33
CA LEU A 59 9.39 10.95 14.97
C LEU A 59 8.31 11.26 13.93
N ASP A 60 7.35 10.35 13.78
CA ASP A 60 6.10 10.60 13.07
C ASP A 60 4.95 10.56 14.08
N PRO A 61 4.35 11.72 14.43
CA PRO A 61 3.28 11.79 15.42
C PRO A 61 1.92 11.34 14.89
N THR A 62 1.77 11.12 13.57
CA THR A 62 0.52 10.77 12.89
C THR A 62 0.79 9.71 11.82
N ALA A 63 1.44 8.64 12.25
CA ALA A 63 2.12 7.70 11.36
C ALA A 63 1.21 6.91 10.41
N GLY A 64 -0.10 6.78 10.71
CA GLY A 64 -1.04 6.07 9.86
C GLY A 64 -0.60 4.64 9.56
N GLY A 65 -0.29 4.36 8.31
CA GLY A 65 0.24 3.05 7.90
C GLY A 65 1.71 2.80 8.21
N GLY A 66 2.40 3.75 8.87
CA GLY A 66 3.78 3.59 9.31
C GLY A 66 4.84 3.71 8.22
N SER A 67 4.55 4.33 7.08
CA SER A 67 5.50 4.43 5.96
C SER A 67 6.75 5.23 6.31
N ILE A 68 6.61 6.34 7.05
CA ILE A 68 7.76 7.16 7.48
C ILE A 68 8.61 6.41 8.52
N PRO A 69 8.05 5.86 9.62
CA PRO A 69 8.83 5.04 10.55
C PRO A 69 9.51 3.84 9.87
N PHE A 70 8.83 3.18 8.95
CA PHE A 70 9.39 2.05 8.20
C PHE A 70 10.61 2.47 7.35
N GLU A 71 10.52 3.56 6.59
CA GLU A 71 11.65 4.07 5.80
C GLU A 71 12.78 4.56 6.69
N ALA A 72 12.47 5.20 7.82
CA ALA A 72 13.49 5.59 8.80
C ALA A 72 14.30 4.38 9.30
N LEU A 73 13.62 3.28 9.64
CA LEU A 73 14.29 2.03 10.04
C LEU A 73 15.16 1.45 8.92
N ARG A 74 14.67 1.47 7.66
CA ARG A 74 15.46 1.01 6.50
C ARG A 74 16.72 1.84 6.27
N LEU A 75 16.69 3.13 6.63
CA LEU A 75 17.82 4.03 6.56
C LEU A 75 18.76 3.94 7.79
N GLY A 76 18.51 3.00 8.69
CA GLY A 76 19.31 2.83 9.91
C GLY A 76 19.05 3.89 10.98
N LEU A 77 17.94 4.63 10.89
CA LEU A 77 17.55 5.63 11.89
C LEU A 77 16.75 5.00 13.03
N HIS A 78 16.70 5.67 14.16
CA HIS A 78 15.78 5.32 15.23
C HIS A 78 14.40 5.91 14.93
N ALA A 79 13.41 5.04 14.66
CA ALA A 79 12.05 5.47 14.37
C ALA A 79 11.15 5.43 15.60
N LEU A 80 10.31 6.45 15.71
CA LEU A 80 9.24 6.56 16.68
C LEU A 80 7.97 6.90 15.92
N GLY A 81 7.00 5.98 15.88
CA GLY A 81 5.68 6.19 15.31
C GLY A 81 4.65 6.37 16.42
N ASN A 82 3.67 7.21 16.20
CA ASN A 82 2.51 7.36 17.07
C ASN A 82 1.27 7.63 16.22
N ASP A 83 0.15 7.03 16.60
CA ASP A 83 -1.14 7.34 16.00
C ASP A 83 -2.25 7.19 17.02
N ILE A 84 -3.29 8.03 16.93
CA ILE A 84 -4.49 7.93 17.76
C ILE A 84 -5.39 6.75 17.35
N ASN A 85 -5.26 6.30 16.11
CA ASN A 85 -6.04 5.20 15.57
C ASN A 85 -5.38 3.85 15.97
N PRO A 86 -6.06 3.00 16.76
CA PRO A 86 -5.50 1.71 17.19
C PRO A 86 -5.22 0.75 16.02
N VAL A 87 -5.92 0.89 14.89
CA VAL A 87 -5.65 0.10 13.67
C VAL A 87 -4.31 0.54 13.06
N ALA A 88 -4.04 1.84 13.00
CA ALA A 88 -2.76 2.37 12.54
C ALA A 88 -1.60 1.85 13.40
N SER A 89 -1.71 1.95 14.72
CA SER A 89 -0.70 1.44 15.66
C SER A 89 -0.47 -0.08 15.50
N LEU A 90 -1.53 -0.86 15.22
CA LEU A 90 -1.38 -2.28 14.94
C LEU A 90 -0.65 -2.53 13.63
N VAL A 91 -0.96 -1.74 12.57
CA VAL A 91 -0.28 -1.84 11.28
C VAL A 91 1.20 -1.52 11.44
N GLU A 92 1.57 -0.42 12.12
CA GLU A 92 2.96 -0.07 12.40
C GLU A 92 3.71 -1.19 13.14
N LYS A 93 3.09 -1.74 14.17
CA LYS A 93 3.68 -2.85 14.93
C LYS A 93 3.96 -4.06 14.05
N LEU A 94 3.05 -4.42 13.16
CA LEU A 94 3.17 -5.59 12.30
C LEU A 94 4.13 -5.36 11.12
N THR A 95 4.20 -4.15 10.60
CA THR A 95 4.99 -3.83 9.38
C THR A 95 6.39 -3.32 9.68
N ALA A 96 6.60 -2.66 10.80
CA ALA A 96 7.87 -2.05 11.17
C ALA A 96 8.51 -2.73 12.39
N GLU A 97 7.85 -2.73 13.55
CA GLU A 97 8.45 -3.20 14.80
C GLU A 97 8.78 -4.70 14.78
N ILE A 98 7.82 -5.55 14.43
CA ILE A 98 8.02 -7.01 14.47
C ILE A 98 9.06 -7.48 13.46
N PRO A 99 9.06 -7.06 12.18
CA PRO A 99 10.11 -7.43 11.23
C PRO A 99 11.50 -6.95 11.65
N PHE A 100 11.60 -5.79 12.30
CA PHE A 100 12.85 -5.27 12.79
C PHE A 100 13.41 -6.06 13.99
N LEU A 101 12.53 -6.47 14.91
CA LEU A 101 12.93 -7.24 16.09
C LEU A 101 13.22 -8.72 15.79
N TYR A 102 12.58 -9.29 14.79
CA TYR A 102 12.65 -10.73 14.47
C TYR A 102 12.93 -10.99 12.99
N PRO A 103 14.03 -10.45 12.41
CA PRO A 103 14.26 -10.45 10.96
C PRO A 103 14.33 -11.85 10.35
N ASP A 104 14.92 -12.82 11.08
CA ASP A 104 15.19 -14.16 10.53
C ASP A 104 13.94 -15.06 10.47
N ASN A 105 12.98 -14.88 11.37
CA ASN A 105 11.86 -15.79 11.57
C ASN A 105 10.53 -15.28 10.99
N VAL A 106 10.35 -13.95 10.88
CA VAL A 106 9.08 -13.33 10.50
C VAL A 106 8.61 -13.79 9.13
N HIS A 107 9.49 -13.88 8.14
CA HIS A 107 9.09 -14.25 6.79
C HIS A 107 8.53 -15.67 6.73
N ALA A 108 9.22 -16.64 7.32
CA ALA A 108 8.79 -18.04 7.32
C ALA A 108 7.45 -18.23 8.04
N GLU A 109 7.30 -17.59 9.21
CA GLU A 109 6.05 -17.64 9.97
C GLU A 109 4.91 -16.92 9.27
N TYR A 110 5.16 -15.77 8.65
CA TYR A 110 4.17 -15.08 7.83
C TYR A 110 3.66 -15.96 6.68
N VAL A 111 4.56 -16.60 5.93
CA VAL A 111 4.18 -17.52 4.84
C VAL A 111 3.38 -18.70 5.37
N ARG A 112 3.77 -19.27 6.50
CA ARG A 112 3.06 -20.39 7.13
C ARG A 112 1.64 -19.99 7.58
N ILE A 113 1.50 -18.85 8.25
CA ILE A 113 0.22 -18.36 8.77
C ILE A 113 -0.68 -17.92 7.62
N SER A 114 -0.15 -17.19 6.62
CA SER A 114 -0.93 -16.72 5.47
C SER A 114 -1.52 -17.87 4.65
N ARG A 115 -0.77 -18.96 4.48
CA ARG A 115 -1.30 -20.19 3.84
C ARG A 115 -2.46 -20.80 4.61
N LYS A 116 -2.34 -20.93 5.93
CA LYS A 116 -3.42 -21.44 6.79
C LYS A 116 -4.63 -20.53 6.75
N PHE A 117 -4.42 -19.23 6.83
CA PHE A 117 -5.48 -18.22 6.75
C PHE A 117 -6.21 -18.30 5.42
N ARG A 118 -5.48 -18.36 4.30
CA ARG A 118 -6.07 -18.47 2.96
C ARG A 118 -6.97 -19.70 2.85
N VAL A 119 -6.50 -20.87 3.24
CA VAL A 119 -7.28 -22.12 3.20
C VAL A 119 -8.54 -22.00 4.07
N ALA A 120 -8.41 -21.46 5.27
CA ALA A 120 -9.57 -21.28 6.16
C ALA A 120 -10.58 -20.27 5.59
N LEU A 121 -10.09 -19.21 4.94
CA LEU A 121 -10.91 -18.18 4.29
C LEU A 121 -11.66 -18.77 3.08
N GLU A 122 -10.97 -19.50 2.20
CA GLU A 122 -11.53 -20.17 1.03
C GLU A 122 -12.64 -21.14 1.47
N ASN A 123 -12.38 -21.99 2.45
CA ASN A 123 -13.37 -22.94 2.97
C ASN A 123 -14.61 -22.25 3.56
N LYS A 124 -14.43 -21.09 4.18
CA LYS A 124 -15.49 -20.36 4.88
C LYS A 124 -16.30 -19.46 3.98
N LEU A 125 -15.71 -18.92 2.92
CA LEU A 125 -16.31 -17.86 2.10
C LEU A 125 -16.54 -18.23 0.64
N SER A 126 -16.03 -19.37 0.14
CA SER A 126 -16.13 -19.76 -1.27
C SER A 126 -17.56 -19.76 -1.81
N PHE A 127 -18.56 -20.09 -0.96
CA PHE A 127 -19.98 -20.09 -1.36
C PHE A 127 -20.53 -18.68 -1.69
N LEU A 128 -19.85 -17.62 -1.22
CA LEU A 128 -20.22 -16.21 -1.51
C LEU A 128 -19.67 -15.73 -2.85
N PHE A 129 -18.71 -16.45 -3.41
CA PHE A 129 -18.00 -16.08 -4.62
C PHE A 129 -18.26 -17.13 -5.70
N PRO A 130 -19.27 -16.92 -6.58
CA PRO A 130 -19.54 -17.84 -7.66
C PRO A 130 -18.34 -17.90 -8.60
N GLN A 131 -17.92 -19.09 -8.94
CA GLN A 131 -16.79 -19.30 -9.85
C GLN A 131 -17.26 -19.24 -11.30
N GLU A 132 -16.40 -18.70 -12.17
CA GLU A 132 -16.60 -18.74 -13.62
C GLU A 132 -16.58 -20.20 -14.09
N LYS A 133 -17.46 -20.52 -15.03
CA LYS A 133 -17.59 -21.88 -15.56
C LYS A 133 -16.61 -22.21 -16.68
N ALA A 134 -16.00 -21.16 -17.27
CA ALA A 134 -15.02 -21.35 -18.32
C ALA A 134 -13.70 -21.88 -17.74
N PRO A 135 -13.13 -22.98 -18.25
CA PRO A 135 -11.97 -23.64 -17.66
C PRO A 135 -10.66 -22.83 -17.78
N ASP A 136 -10.65 -21.82 -18.63
CA ASP A 136 -9.54 -20.90 -18.88
C ASP A 136 -9.73 -19.53 -18.20
N ALA A 137 -10.83 -19.33 -17.47
CA ALA A 137 -11.11 -18.11 -16.74
C ALA A 137 -10.56 -18.17 -15.31
N LEU A 138 -9.99 -17.06 -14.86
CA LEU A 138 -9.55 -16.85 -13.48
C LEU A 138 -10.33 -15.70 -12.87
N ASP A 139 -11.10 -16.00 -11.83
CA ASP A 139 -11.83 -14.99 -11.06
C ASP A 139 -10.86 -14.12 -10.27
N THR A 140 -10.77 -12.85 -10.61
CA THR A 140 -9.84 -11.91 -9.97
C THR A 140 -10.55 -10.82 -9.17
N THR A 141 -11.76 -10.43 -9.59
CA THR A 141 -12.45 -9.28 -8.99
C THR A 141 -13.96 -9.50 -9.00
N TYR A 142 -14.59 -9.28 -7.85
CA TYR A 142 -16.02 -9.33 -7.67
C TYR A 142 -16.56 -7.94 -7.36
N LEU A 143 -17.58 -7.51 -8.09
CA LEU A 143 -18.27 -6.25 -7.88
C LEU A 143 -19.60 -6.51 -7.17
N PHE A 144 -19.80 -5.87 -6.04
CA PHE A 144 -21.02 -5.96 -5.27
C PHE A 144 -21.82 -4.67 -5.36
N ALA A 145 -23.12 -4.77 -5.58
CA ALA A 145 -24.04 -3.64 -5.59
C ALA A 145 -25.25 -3.93 -4.73
N ARG A 146 -25.82 -2.90 -4.12
CA ARG A 146 -27.16 -3.00 -3.53
C ARG A 146 -28.18 -3.19 -4.63
N THR A 147 -29.21 -3.97 -4.38
CA THR A 147 -30.29 -4.21 -5.33
C THR A 147 -31.62 -3.72 -4.79
N ILE A 148 -32.50 -3.26 -5.69
CA ILE A 148 -33.90 -3.02 -5.40
C ILE A 148 -34.77 -3.89 -6.33
N ARG A 149 -36.01 -4.18 -5.91
CA ARG A 149 -36.96 -4.83 -6.81
C ARG A 149 -37.68 -3.81 -7.66
N CYS A 150 -37.75 -4.09 -8.95
CA CYS A 150 -38.55 -3.27 -9.86
C CYS A 150 -40.03 -3.34 -9.47
N PRO A 151 -40.69 -2.19 -9.25
CA PRO A 151 -42.11 -2.16 -8.89
C PRO A 151 -43.05 -2.64 -10.00
N TYR A 152 -42.56 -2.68 -11.24
CA TYR A 152 -43.37 -3.08 -12.40
C TYR A 152 -43.25 -4.57 -12.75
N CYS A 153 -42.05 -5.12 -12.73
CA CYS A 153 -41.80 -6.50 -13.16
C CYS A 153 -41.24 -7.42 -12.07
N GLY A 154 -40.94 -6.89 -10.87
CA GLY A 154 -40.34 -7.65 -9.77
C GLY A 154 -38.89 -8.06 -9.95
N GLY A 155 -38.26 -7.75 -11.08
CA GLY A 155 -36.83 -8.05 -11.36
C GLY A 155 -35.89 -7.31 -10.42
N LEU A 156 -34.72 -7.87 -10.17
CA LEU A 156 -33.67 -7.23 -9.39
C LEU A 156 -32.95 -6.18 -10.23
N ILE A 157 -32.89 -4.95 -9.73
CA ILE A 157 -32.15 -3.83 -10.33
C ILE A 157 -30.96 -3.56 -9.43
N PRO A 158 -29.71 -3.80 -9.89
CA PRO A 158 -28.54 -3.42 -9.14
C PRO A 158 -28.34 -1.89 -9.19
N LEU A 159 -28.01 -1.32 -8.04
CA LEU A 159 -27.76 0.12 -7.91
C LEU A 159 -26.26 0.37 -8.04
N SER A 160 -25.87 0.97 -9.14
CA SER A 160 -24.49 1.42 -9.35
C SER A 160 -24.47 2.82 -9.95
N PRO A 161 -23.65 3.73 -9.43
CA PRO A 161 -23.51 5.07 -10.00
C PRO A 161 -22.83 5.05 -11.37
N ASN A 162 -22.11 3.98 -11.69
CA ASN A 162 -21.40 3.78 -12.94
C ASN A 162 -21.32 2.29 -13.27
N TRP A 163 -21.68 1.92 -14.50
CA TRP A 163 -21.65 0.55 -15.03
C TRP A 163 -20.41 0.26 -15.88
N ARG A 164 -19.52 1.23 -16.05
CA ARG A 164 -18.28 1.04 -16.77
C ARG A 164 -17.28 0.31 -15.91
N LEU A 165 -16.77 -0.81 -16.39
CA LEU A 165 -15.71 -1.60 -15.74
C LEU A 165 -14.32 -1.03 -16.06
N SER A 166 -14.19 -0.33 -17.18
CA SER A 166 -12.97 0.37 -17.58
C SER A 166 -13.27 1.82 -18.01
N PRO A 167 -12.26 2.73 -17.98
CA PRO A 167 -12.40 4.08 -18.53
C PRO A 167 -12.82 4.10 -20.01
N ASP A 168 -12.42 3.07 -20.78
CA ASP A 168 -12.63 2.94 -22.22
C ASP A 168 -13.99 2.32 -22.56
N GLY A 169 -14.77 1.94 -21.57
CA GLY A 169 -16.15 1.47 -21.73
C GLY A 169 -16.31 0.06 -22.27
N THR A 170 -15.23 -0.73 -22.24
CA THR A 170 -15.25 -2.17 -22.53
C THR A 170 -15.49 -2.98 -21.27
#